data_fd51466f71e1588483d848b67f903d4a
#
_entry.id   fd51466f71e1588483d848b67f903d4a
#
_cell.length_a   1.000
_cell.length_b   1.000
_cell.length_c   1.000
_cell.angle_alpha   90.00
_cell.angle_beta   90.00
_cell.angle_gamma   90.00
#
_symmetry.space_group_name_H-M   'P 1'
#
loop_
_entity.id
_entity.type
_entity.pdbx_description
1 polymer ?
#
loop_
_entity_poly.entity_id
_entity_poly.type
_entity_poly.pdbx_seq_one_letter_code
_entity_poly.pdbx_strand_id
1 'polypeptide(L)'
;MKKMLDLLSAEVAKAFAEAGYDEKYARVSLSNRPDLCEYQCNGAMAAAKEYHKAPIMIANAVVEAMQGSEVFGEVQAVNPGFINMKVNNEYLSQYLNGMEKDERMGCEKAEDPKTIMIDYGGPNVAKPLHVGHLRSAIIGESVKRIARFAGHKVIGDVHLGDWGLQMGLIITELRERKPELVYFDEAYEGEYPAEAPFTISELEEIYPTASGKSKQDEAYKEAAMQATYELQHGRRGYQALLKHILNVSVTDLKRNYANLKVDFDLWKGESDAQPYIPDMVQKMKDGGYAYVSDNALVVDVKEDTDTKEVPPCMLLKSDGASLYTTTDLATIVERMKLYNPDEIIYVVDKRQEMHFIQVFRCARKCGLVTDKTELKFLGFGTMNGKDGKPFKTRDGGVMRLEYLLKDINEEMLKKIQESRPMEEKEAEETAKIVGLSAVKYGDLSNQASKDYIFDVERFTSSEGNTGPYILYTIVRIKSILRKYEESGKKAGEGKIGAGRSDSEKALQLELSKFNSVMETAFEECAPHKICAYIYDLANAFNKFYHETKILATDDMEAQSSWISLLLLTRRVLETCIDMLGFEAPEKM
;
A
#
# COMPACT_ATOMS: atom_id res chain seq x y z
N MET A 1 12.50 -5.30 19.45
CA MET A 1 13.84 -5.95 19.40
C MET A 1 14.73 -5.19 18.42
N LYS A 2 16.01 -5.08 18.74
CA LYS A 2 16.98 -4.51 17.78
C LYS A 2 17.06 -5.34 16.50
N LYS A 3 17.28 -4.67 15.37
CA LYS A 3 17.48 -5.34 14.08
C LYS A 3 18.80 -6.12 14.08
N MET A 4 18.84 -7.25 13.38
CA MET A 4 20.06 -8.07 13.29
C MET A 4 21.26 -7.24 12.79
N LEU A 5 21.09 -6.44 11.75
CA LEU A 5 22.17 -5.60 11.22
C LEU A 5 22.73 -4.61 12.26
N ASP A 6 21.89 -4.06 13.13
CA ASP A 6 22.33 -3.15 14.20
C ASP A 6 23.12 -3.88 15.27
N LEU A 7 22.69 -5.09 15.63
CA LEU A 7 23.41 -5.95 16.59
C LEU A 7 24.80 -6.34 16.04
N LEU A 8 24.85 -6.76 14.78
CA LEU A 8 26.12 -7.10 14.12
C LEU A 8 27.03 -5.89 13.97
N SER A 9 26.48 -4.73 13.61
CA SER A 9 27.27 -3.48 13.52
C SER A 9 27.82 -3.05 14.87
N ALA A 10 27.07 -3.20 15.94
CA ALA A 10 27.55 -2.91 17.30
C ALA A 10 28.70 -3.82 17.73
N GLU A 11 28.66 -5.09 17.35
CA GLU A 11 29.76 -6.04 17.64
C GLU A 11 31.00 -5.73 16.82
N VAL A 12 30.85 -5.40 15.55
CA VAL A 12 31.96 -4.96 14.68
C VAL A 12 32.53 -3.63 15.15
N ALA A 13 31.73 -2.71 15.69
CA ALA A 13 32.18 -1.45 16.28
C ALA A 13 33.16 -1.67 17.44
N LYS A 14 32.87 -2.62 18.33
CA LYS A 14 33.77 -3.01 19.39
C LYS A 14 35.11 -3.48 18.84
N ALA A 15 35.10 -4.28 17.79
CA ALA A 15 36.31 -4.79 17.15
C ALA A 15 37.12 -3.68 16.46
N PHE A 16 36.49 -2.69 15.82
CA PHE A 16 37.17 -1.52 15.31
C PHE A 16 37.87 -0.72 16.42
N ALA A 17 37.17 -0.47 17.53
CA ALA A 17 37.72 0.25 18.67
C ALA A 17 38.91 -0.52 19.29
N GLU A 18 38.78 -1.81 19.49
CA GLU A 18 39.85 -2.68 20.02
C GLU A 18 41.08 -2.70 19.10
N ALA A 19 40.87 -2.69 17.79
CA ALA A 19 41.95 -2.60 16.80
C ALA A 19 42.56 -1.19 16.68
N GLY A 20 42.02 -0.19 17.39
CA GLY A 20 42.52 1.21 17.37
C GLY A 20 41.94 2.09 16.27
N TYR A 21 40.78 1.74 15.74
CA TYR A 21 40.09 2.49 14.70
C TYR A 21 38.75 3.04 15.17
N ASP A 22 38.23 4.06 14.49
CA ASP A 22 36.97 4.70 14.83
C ASP A 22 35.78 3.77 14.52
N GLU A 23 34.87 3.66 15.48
CA GLU A 23 33.66 2.85 15.40
C GLU A 23 32.70 3.25 14.26
N LYS A 24 32.80 4.51 13.77
CA LYS A 24 31.98 5.02 12.65
C LYS A 24 32.09 4.18 11.36
N TYR A 25 33.17 3.41 11.23
CA TYR A 25 33.41 2.54 10.08
C TYR A 25 32.78 1.15 10.19
N ALA A 26 32.13 0.83 11.29
CA ALA A 26 31.68 -0.52 11.61
C ALA A 26 30.31 -0.91 11.01
N ARG A 27 29.82 -0.21 10.01
CA ARG A 27 28.51 -0.50 9.41
C ARG A 27 28.52 -1.83 8.67
N VAL A 28 27.64 -2.74 9.12
CA VAL A 28 27.39 -4.05 8.50
C VAL A 28 26.21 -3.95 7.53
N SER A 29 26.32 -4.60 6.40
CA SER A 29 25.27 -4.73 5.40
C SER A 29 25.08 -6.19 4.99
N LEU A 30 23.98 -6.50 4.34
CA LEU A 30 23.78 -7.79 3.69
C LEU A 30 24.84 -7.96 2.58
N SER A 31 25.36 -9.16 2.42
CA SER A 31 26.31 -9.46 1.35
C SER A 31 25.63 -9.47 -0.01
N ASN A 32 26.28 -8.91 -1.02
CA ASN A 32 25.89 -9.06 -2.41
C ASN A 32 26.32 -10.41 -3.02
N ARG A 33 27.10 -11.18 -2.26
CA ARG A 33 27.62 -12.49 -2.64
C ARG A 33 27.28 -13.51 -1.54
N PRO A 34 25.99 -13.90 -1.44
CA PRO A 34 25.54 -14.84 -0.40
C PRO A 34 26.19 -16.23 -0.49
N ASP A 35 26.79 -16.54 -1.64
CA ASP A 35 27.63 -17.72 -1.86
C ASP A 35 28.95 -17.67 -1.08
N LEU A 36 29.44 -16.48 -0.74
CA LEU A 36 30.71 -16.27 -0.04
C LEU A 36 30.52 -15.93 1.44
N CYS A 37 29.55 -15.10 1.74
CA CYS A 37 29.26 -14.66 3.12
C CYS A 37 27.82 -14.16 3.25
N GLU A 38 27.34 -14.11 4.50
CA GLU A 38 25.99 -13.65 4.81
C GLU A 38 25.93 -12.13 4.96
N TYR A 39 26.94 -11.56 5.59
CA TYR A 39 27.08 -10.13 5.89
C TYR A 39 28.46 -9.63 5.53
N GLN A 40 28.56 -8.33 5.32
CA GLN A 40 29.82 -7.70 4.95
C GLN A 40 29.97 -6.31 5.59
N CYS A 41 31.19 -5.96 5.98
CA CYS A 41 31.56 -4.61 6.39
C CYS A 41 32.67 -4.10 5.46
N ASN A 42 32.44 -2.93 4.86
CA ASN A 42 33.38 -2.28 3.93
C ASN A 42 34.12 -1.11 4.59
N GLY A 43 33.97 -0.94 5.90
CA GLY A 43 34.50 0.21 6.64
C GLY A 43 36.01 0.35 6.59
N ALA A 44 36.75 -0.75 6.46
CA ALA A 44 38.19 -0.71 6.34
C ALA A 44 38.68 0.07 5.11
N MET A 45 37.94 0.02 4.00
CA MET A 45 38.27 0.80 2.80
C MET A 45 38.07 2.29 3.01
N ALA A 46 37.04 2.69 3.72
CA ALA A 46 36.80 4.08 4.08
C ALA A 46 37.83 4.59 5.11
N ALA A 47 38.16 3.77 6.10
CA ALA A 47 39.16 4.09 7.14
C ALA A 47 40.59 4.22 6.59
N ALA A 48 40.93 3.51 5.53
CA ALA A 48 42.28 3.48 4.95
C ALA A 48 42.84 4.88 4.65
N LYS A 49 41.99 5.79 4.19
CA LYS A 49 42.38 7.19 3.88
C LYS A 49 42.70 7.98 5.15
N GLU A 50 41.90 7.81 6.20
CA GLU A 50 42.11 8.54 7.46
C GLU A 50 43.34 8.05 8.21
N TYR A 51 43.57 6.74 8.22
CA TYR A 51 44.66 6.10 8.96
C TYR A 51 45.94 5.89 8.15
N HIS A 52 45.96 6.28 6.87
CA HIS A 52 47.10 6.10 5.96
C HIS A 52 47.65 4.66 5.96
N LYS A 53 46.77 3.68 5.97
CA LYS A 53 47.08 2.24 5.93
C LYS A 53 46.36 1.56 4.76
N ALA A 54 46.92 0.45 4.29
CA ALA A 54 46.23 -0.36 3.30
C ALA A 54 44.93 -0.92 3.90
N PRO A 55 43.77 -0.89 3.17
CA PRO A 55 42.50 -1.37 3.69
C PRO A 55 42.56 -2.78 4.25
N ILE A 56 43.28 -3.68 3.58
CA ILE A 56 43.41 -5.08 4.04
C ILE A 56 44.14 -5.20 5.38
N MET A 57 45.03 -4.29 5.71
CA MET A 57 45.71 -4.28 7.01
C MET A 57 44.75 -3.92 8.13
N ILE A 58 43.86 -2.94 7.88
CA ILE A 58 42.81 -2.56 8.83
C ILE A 58 41.82 -3.70 8.97
N ALA A 59 41.38 -4.29 7.86
CA ALA A 59 40.44 -5.42 7.89
C ALA A 59 41.01 -6.63 8.67
N ASN A 60 42.28 -6.97 8.46
CA ASN A 60 42.94 -8.04 9.21
C ASN A 60 43.00 -7.74 10.72
N ALA A 61 43.33 -6.53 11.13
CA ALA A 61 43.36 -6.13 12.53
C ALA A 61 41.98 -6.22 13.20
N VAL A 62 40.95 -5.79 12.50
CA VAL A 62 39.54 -5.86 12.97
C VAL A 62 39.10 -7.33 13.07
N VAL A 63 39.39 -8.15 12.07
CA VAL A 63 39.07 -9.59 12.08
C VAL A 63 39.77 -10.31 13.24
N GLU A 64 41.02 -9.95 13.54
CA GLU A 64 41.73 -10.50 14.72
C GLU A 64 41.01 -10.14 16.03
N ALA A 65 40.55 -8.90 16.17
CA ALA A 65 39.76 -8.46 17.32
C ALA A 65 38.37 -9.12 17.41
N MET A 66 37.84 -9.64 16.30
CA MET A 66 36.55 -10.36 16.27
C MET A 66 36.70 -11.84 16.64
N GLN A 67 37.90 -12.37 16.77
CA GLN A 67 38.09 -13.78 17.13
C GLN A 67 37.54 -14.08 18.52
N GLY A 68 36.81 -15.20 18.63
CA GLY A 68 36.17 -15.58 19.89
C GLY A 68 34.83 -14.89 20.18
N SER A 69 34.31 -14.08 19.27
CA SER A 69 32.96 -13.53 19.38
C SER A 69 31.92 -14.65 19.34
N GLU A 70 30.95 -14.58 20.24
CA GLU A 70 29.80 -15.50 20.24
C GLU A 70 28.78 -15.18 19.15
N VAL A 71 28.90 -14.00 18.54
CA VAL A 71 27.97 -13.51 17.51
C VAL A 71 28.29 -14.09 16.14
N PHE A 72 29.57 -14.25 15.83
CA PHE A 72 30.02 -14.71 14.52
C PHE A 72 30.55 -16.13 14.55
N GLY A 73 30.14 -16.94 13.57
CA GLY A 73 30.70 -18.28 13.36
C GLY A 73 31.92 -18.30 12.46
N GLU A 74 31.99 -17.36 11.53
CA GLU A 74 33.10 -17.21 10.58
C GLU A 74 33.28 -15.73 10.24
N VAL A 75 34.54 -15.28 10.29
CA VAL A 75 34.95 -13.92 9.92
C VAL A 75 36.22 -13.97 9.11
N GLN A 76 36.26 -13.28 7.98
CA GLN A 76 37.40 -13.27 7.08
C GLN A 76 37.63 -11.88 6.47
N ALA A 77 38.88 -11.43 6.48
CA ALA A 77 39.32 -10.28 5.70
C ALA A 77 39.62 -10.70 4.26
N VAL A 78 39.07 -10.00 3.29
CA VAL A 78 39.22 -10.29 1.86
C VAL A 78 39.65 -9.02 1.13
N ASN A 79 40.65 -9.17 0.22
CA ASN A 79 41.13 -8.04 -0.57
C ASN A 79 40.01 -7.32 -1.34
N PRO A 80 40.02 -6.00 -1.45
CA PRO A 80 41.07 -5.07 -0.96
C PRO A 80 40.93 -4.65 0.51
N GLY A 81 39.83 -5.02 1.21
CA GLY A 81 39.57 -4.63 2.60
C GLY A 81 38.15 -4.94 3.05
N PHE A 82 37.51 -5.93 2.43
CA PHE A 82 36.22 -6.45 2.85
C PHE A 82 36.36 -7.30 4.12
N ILE A 83 35.41 -7.14 5.04
CA ILE A 83 35.24 -8.05 6.16
C ILE A 83 33.99 -8.87 5.89
N ASN A 84 34.17 -10.14 5.56
CA ASN A 84 33.09 -11.08 5.28
C ASN A 84 32.74 -11.83 6.57
N MET A 85 31.45 -11.99 6.84
CA MET A 85 30.96 -12.57 8.11
C MET A 85 29.82 -13.56 7.86
N LYS A 86 29.84 -14.63 8.68
CA LYS A 86 28.67 -15.50 8.88
C LYS A 86 28.28 -15.45 10.35
N VAL A 87 26.98 -15.27 10.60
CA VAL A 87 26.48 -15.25 11.98
C VAL A 87 26.59 -16.65 12.60
N ASN A 88 26.85 -16.70 13.91
CA ASN A 88 26.86 -17.94 14.66
C ASN A 88 25.45 -18.57 14.67
N ASN A 89 25.36 -19.87 14.41
CA ASN A 89 24.07 -20.57 14.29
C ASN A 89 23.29 -20.56 15.63
N GLU A 90 23.95 -20.67 16.76
CA GLU A 90 23.31 -20.60 18.07
C GLU A 90 22.81 -19.17 18.36
N TYR A 91 23.62 -18.17 18.08
CA TYR A 91 23.22 -16.78 18.23
C TYR A 91 21.97 -16.42 17.37
N LEU A 92 21.94 -16.90 16.12
CA LEU A 92 20.81 -16.73 15.23
C LEU A 92 19.54 -17.41 15.78
N SER A 93 19.67 -18.66 16.29
CA SER A 93 18.52 -19.36 16.86
C SER A 93 17.98 -18.68 18.12
N GLN A 94 18.84 -18.12 18.96
CA GLN A 94 18.43 -17.33 20.13
C GLN A 94 17.67 -16.06 19.72
N TYR A 95 18.11 -15.40 18.67
CA TYR A 95 17.41 -14.23 18.11
C TYR A 95 16.00 -14.62 17.64
N LEU A 96 15.85 -15.72 16.91
CA LEU A 96 14.55 -16.22 16.44
C LEU A 96 13.64 -16.66 17.60
N ASN A 97 14.18 -17.27 18.65
CA ASN A 97 13.41 -17.57 19.85
C ASN A 97 12.91 -16.30 20.56
N GLY A 98 13.66 -15.21 20.49
CA GLY A 98 13.23 -13.90 20.93
C GLY A 98 12.05 -13.36 20.09
N MET A 99 12.12 -13.52 18.78
CA MET A 99 11.01 -13.17 17.86
C MET A 99 9.76 -14.01 18.15
N GLU A 100 9.92 -15.30 18.37
CA GLU A 100 8.81 -16.23 18.60
C GLU A 100 8.00 -15.86 19.86
N LYS A 101 8.67 -15.42 20.91
CA LYS A 101 8.06 -15.00 22.18
C LYS A 101 7.39 -13.62 22.11
N ASP A 102 7.77 -12.80 21.17
CA ASP A 102 7.22 -11.46 20.97
C ASP A 102 5.97 -11.53 20.08
N GLU A 103 4.85 -10.94 20.54
CA GLU A 103 3.63 -10.86 19.75
C GLU A 103 3.84 -10.19 18.39
N ARG A 104 4.78 -9.26 18.31
CA ARG A 104 5.13 -8.50 17.10
C ARG A 104 6.37 -9.04 16.38
N MET A 105 6.86 -10.21 16.80
CA MET A 105 8.00 -10.89 16.17
C MET A 105 9.23 -9.97 15.97
N GLY A 106 9.50 -9.16 16.96
CA GLY A 106 10.65 -8.25 16.97
C GLY A 106 10.41 -6.86 16.40
N CYS A 107 9.22 -6.58 15.87
CA CYS A 107 8.86 -5.24 15.38
C CYS A 107 8.48 -4.32 16.55
N GLU A 108 9.16 -3.20 16.69
CA GLU A 108 8.84 -2.18 17.68
C GLU A 108 7.66 -1.32 17.21
N LYS A 109 6.88 -0.82 18.16
CA LYS A 109 5.89 0.23 17.89
C LYS A 109 6.58 1.58 17.91
N ALA A 110 6.05 2.54 17.17
CA ALA A 110 6.48 3.93 17.25
C ALA A 110 6.41 4.42 18.69
N GLU A 111 7.50 5.01 19.18
CA GLU A 111 7.56 5.62 20.51
C GLU A 111 6.68 6.86 20.58
N ASP A 112 6.62 7.62 19.49
CA ASP A 112 5.80 8.82 19.32
C ASP A 112 4.82 8.63 18.15
N PRO A 113 3.63 8.05 18.41
CA PRO A 113 2.66 7.77 17.37
C PRO A 113 2.15 9.02 16.68
N LYS A 114 2.27 9.07 15.37
CA LYS A 114 1.72 10.14 14.51
C LYS A 114 0.25 9.85 14.17
N THR A 115 -0.49 10.91 13.85
CA THR A 115 -1.77 10.82 13.15
C THR A 115 -1.51 10.98 11.65
N ILE A 116 -1.75 9.91 10.90
CA ILE A 116 -1.51 9.84 9.45
C ILE A 116 -2.84 9.71 8.74
N MET A 117 -3.14 10.62 7.84
CA MET A 117 -4.29 10.50 6.94
C MET A 117 -3.83 9.98 5.59
N ILE A 118 -4.57 9.04 5.03
CA ILE A 118 -4.30 8.50 3.69
C ILE A 118 -5.54 8.74 2.82
N ASP A 119 -5.33 9.51 1.77
CA ASP A 119 -6.32 9.79 0.72
C ASP A 119 -6.09 8.80 -0.42
N TYR A 120 -7.03 7.88 -0.61
CA TYR A 120 -6.93 6.82 -1.60
C TYR A 120 -8.30 6.32 -2.07
N GLY A 121 -8.31 5.64 -3.19
CA GLY A 121 -9.54 5.15 -3.82
C GLY A 121 -10.17 6.18 -4.75
N GLY A 122 -10.67 7.28 -4.22
CA GLY A 122 -11.12 8.49 -4.91
C GLY A 122 -12.03 8.32 -6.14
N PRO A 123 -13.06 7.45 -6.15
CA PRO A 123 -13.91 7.30 -7.31
C PRO A 123 -14.91 8.45 -7.41
N ASN A 124 -15.34 8.73 -8.64
CA ASN A 124 -16.51 9.57 -8.84
C ASN A 124 -17.77 8.80 -8.49
N VAL A 125 -18.71 9.45 -7.79
CA VAL A 125 -20.03 8.87 -7.54
C VAL A 125 -20.80 8.65 -8.84
N ALA A 126 -21.78 7.76 -8.82
CA ALA A 126 -22.60 7.38 -9.98
C ALA A 126 -21.82 6.75 -11.15
N LYS A 127 -20.58 6.33 -10.93
CA LYS A 127 -19.81 5.54 -11.88
C LYS A 127 -19.43 4.21 -11.25
N PRO A 128 -19.51 3.10 -12.00
CA PRO A 128 -18.99 1.82 -11.50
C PRO A 128 -17.48 1.91 -11.32
N LEU A 129 -16.95 1.18 -10.34
CA LEU A 129 -15.51 1.01 -10.19
C LEU A 129 -14.97 0.26 -11.42
N HIS A 130 -13.90 0.77 -11.96
CA HIS A 130 -13.17 0.13 -13.04
C HIS A 130 -11.72 -0.15 -12.64
N VAL A 131 -11.01 -0.90 -13.46
CA VAL A 131 -9.62 -1.30 -13.18
C VAL A 131 -8.67 -0.14 -12.93
N GLY A 132 -8.97 1.06 -13.43
CA GLY A 132 -8.19 2.28 -13.14
C GLY A 132 -8.25 2.73 -11.68
N HIS A 133 -9.27 2.32 -10.92
CA HIS A 133 -9.39 2.60 -9.48
C HIS A 133 -8.67 1.56 -8.60
N LEU A 134 -8.31 0.41 -9.18
CA LEU A 134 -7.76 -0.74 -8.44
C LEU A 134 -6.47 -0.38 -7.70
N ARG A 135 -5.52 0.24 -8.39
CA ARG A 135 -4.19 0.51 -7.83
C ARG A 135 -4.23 1.45 -6.63
N SER A 136 -4.99 2.54 -6.73
CA SER A 136 -5.16 3.46 -5.61
C SER A 136 -5.70 2.74 -4.37
N ALA A 137 -6.75 1.95 -4.54
CA ALA A 137 -7.39 1.21 -3.46
C ALA A 137 -6.45 0.18 -2.81
N ILE A 138 -5.79 -0.64 -3.61
CA ILE A 138 -4.92 -1.72 -3.12
C ILE A 138 -3.66 -1.16 -2.45
N ILE A 139 -2.99 -0.20 -3.07
CA ILE A 139 -1.78 0.42 -2.53
C ILE A 139 -2.12 1.20 -1.25
N GLY A 140 -3.16 2.02 -1.28
CA GLY A 140 -3.58 2.80 -0.12
C GLY A 140 -3.96 1.95 1.08
N GLU A 141 -4.70 0.87 0.86
CA GLU A 141 -5.06 -0.08 1.92
C GLU A 141 -3.83 -0.74 2.54
N SER A 142 -2.88 -1.17 1.72
CA SER A 142 -1.63 -1.75 2.21
C SER A 142 -0.80 -0.75 3.01
N VAL A 143 -0.62 0.46 2.52
CA VAL A 143 0.09 1.54 3.24
C VAL A 143 -0.60 1.84 4.58
N LYS A 144 -1.93 1.89 4.62
CA LYS A 144 -2.70 2.06 5.85
C LYS A 144 -2.41 0.95 6.87
N ARG A 145 -2.46 -0.30 6.45
CA ARG A 145 -2.21 -1.46 7.33
C ARG A 145 -0.78 -1.49 7.85
N ILE A 146 0.20 -1.19 7.00
CA ILE A 146 1.61 -1.10 7.37
C ILE A 146 1.83 0.00 8.41
N ALA A 147 1.27 1.18 8.22
CA ALA A 147 1.38 2.30 9.16
C ALA A 147 0.70 2.00 10.51
N ARG A 148 -0.46 1.34 10.51
CA ARG A 148 -1.12 0.86 11.73
C ARG A 148 -0.28 -0.19 12.45
N PHE A 149 0.28 -1.12 11.72
CA PHE A 149 1.20 -2.11 12.29
C PHE A 149 2.43 -1.44 12.92
N ALA A 150 2.97 -0.39 12.32
CA ALA A 150 4.07 0.40 12.88
C ALA A 150 3.69 1.17 14.16
N GLY A 151 2.41 1.20 14.54
CA GLY A 151 1.93 1.81 15.79
C GLY A 151 1.38 3.21 15.67
N HIS A 152 1.15 3.71 14.45
CA HIS A 152 0.56 5.02 14.21
C HIS A 152 -0.97 4.98 14.21
N LYS A 153 -1.60 6.13 14.48
CA LYS A 153 -3.02 6.35 14.27
C LYS A 153 -3.24 6.70 12.80
N VAL A 154 -3.97 5.86 12.08
CA VAL A 154 -4.16 6.04 10.64
C VAL A 154 -5.64 6.19 10.31
N ILE A 155 -5.96 7.21 9.52
CA ILE A 155 -7.30 7.53 9.05
C ILE A 155 -7.30 7.43 7.53
N GLY A 156 -8.04 6.47 6.98
CA GLY A 156 -8.26 6.32 5.54
C GLY A 156 -9.48 7.11 5.08
N ASP A 157 -9.31 7.97 4.09
CA ASP A 157 -10.39 8.76 3.48
C ASP A 157 -10.49 8.43 1.99
N VAL A 158 -11.68 8.09 1.53
CA VAL A 158 -11.92 7.77 0.12
C VAL A 158 -11.95 8.99 -0.78
N HIS A 159 -12.31 10.14 -0.27
CA HIS A 159 -12.45 11.42 -0.96
C HIS A 159 -13.19 11.33 -2.31
N LEU A 160 -14.51 11.19 -2.24
CA LEU A 160 -15.38 10.99 -3.41
C LEU A 160 -15.49 12.23 -4.31
N GLY A 161 -15.50 12.01 -5.62
CA GLY A 161 -15.88 13.04 -6.60
C GLY A 161 -17.40 13.15 -6.68
N ASP A 162 -17.98 14.07 -5.92
CA ASP A 162 -19.42 14.27 -5.76
C ASP A 162 -19.87 15.74 -6.00
N TRP A 163 -19.01 16.54 -6.59
CA TRP A 163 -19.24 17.98 -6.70
C TRP A 163 -18.70 18.56 -8.01
N GLY A 164 -19.49 18.75 -8.98
CA GLY A 164 -19.05 19.31 -10.26
C GLY A 164 -20.02 19.00 -11.38
N LEU A 165 -19.60 19.26 -12.63
CA LEU A 165 -20.41 19.11 -13.84
C LEU A 165 -21.06 17.71 -13.94
N GLN A 166 -20.40 16.69 -13.44
CA GLN A 166 -20.93 15.33 -13.40
C GLN A 166 -22.30 15.27 -12.70
N MET A 167 -22.46 15.97 -11.58
CA MET A 167 -23.74 16.02 -10.87
C MET A 167 -24.81 16.75 -11.67
N GLY A 168 -24.45 17.85 -12.32
CA GLY A 168 -25.33 18.57 -13.21
C GLY A 168 -25.78 17.74 -14.42
N LEU A 169 -24.90 16.95 -14.99
CA LEU A 169 -25.21 16.00 -16.07
C LEU A 169 -26.24 14.96 -15.64
N ILE A 170 -26.05 14.36 -14.46
CA ILE A 170 -26.99 13.37 -13.90
C ILE A 170 -28.36 14.01 -13.66
N ILE A 171 -28.40 15.19 -13.06
CA ILE A 171 -29.64 15.93 -12.79
C ILE A 171 -30.38 16.25 -14.07
N THR A 172 -29.65 16.72 -15.09
CA THR A 172 -30.23 17.07 -16.39
C THR A 172 -30.84 15.86 -17.09
N GLU A 173 -30.13 14.76 -17.14
CA GLU A 173 -30.63 13.52 -17.74
C GLU A 173 -31.82 12.94 -16.98
N LEU A 174 -31.77 12.97 -15.65
CA LEU A 174 -32.89 12.52 -14.81
C LEU A 174 -34.15 13.39 -15.07
N ARG A 175 -33.98 14.70 -15.24
CA ARG A 175 -35.08 15.60 -15.56
C ARG A 175 -35.71 15.30 -16.91
N GLU A 176 -34.92 14.93 -17.90
CA GLU A 176 -35.47 14.49 -19.20
C GLU A 176 -36.23 13.17 -19.10
N ARG A 177 -35.72 12.23 -18.32
CA ARG A 177 -36.34 10.89 -18.15
C ARG A 177 -37.58 10.90 -17.26
N LYS A 178 -37.56 11.69 -16.19
CA LYS A 178 -38.60 11.72 -15.14
C LYS A 178 -38.93 13.18 -14.76
N PRO A 179 -39.47 14.00 -15.69
CA PRO A 179 -39.72 15.43 -15.45
C PRO A 179 -40.78 15.70 -14.36
N GLU A 180 -41.57 14.72 -14.02
CA GLU A 180 -42.65 14.78 -13.01
C GLU A 180 -42.15 14.72 -11.56
N LEU A 181 -40.90 14.40 -11.33
CA LEU A 181 -40.36 14.27 -9.97
C LEU A 181 -40.39 15.61 -9.23
N VAL A 182 -40.74 15.56 -7.97
CA VAL A 182 -40.87 16.75 -7.08
C VAL A 182 -39.56 17.54 -6.92
N TYR A 183 -38.42 16.92 -7.19
CA TYR A 183 -37.12 17.57 -7.13
C TYR A 183 -36.91 18.68 -8.14
N PHE A 184 -37.69 18.68 -9.21
CA PHE A 184 -37.64 19.68 -10.30
C PHE A 184 -38.66 20.81 -10.13
N ASP A 185 -39.60 20.67 -9.19
CA ASP A 185 -40.57 21.72 -8.86
C ASP A 185 -39.98 22.69 -7.83
N GLU A 186 -39.66 23.90 -8.27
CA GLU A 186 -39.10 24.95 -7.41
C GLU A 186 -40.06 25.43 -6.33
N ALA A 187 -41.37 25.25 -6.55
CA ALA A 187 -42.41 25.64 -5.60
C ALA A 187 -42.67 24.59 -4.52
N TYR A 188 -42.05 23.40 -4.62
CA TYR A 188 -42.25 22.35 -3.66
C TYR A 188 -41.59 22.69 -2.32
N GLU A 189 -42.41 22.76 -1.27
CA GLU A 189 -41.96 23.07 0.11
C GLU A 189 -42.02 21.86 1.08
N GLY A 190 -42.53 20.73 0.59
CA GLY A 190 -42.65 19.49 1.39
C GLY A 190 -41.33 18.78 1.68
N GLU A 191 -41.42 17.68 2.42
CA GLU A 191 -40.30 16.77 2.60
C GLU A 191 -40.13 15.93 1.34
N TYR A 192 -38.86 15.77 0.90
CA TYR A 192 -38.57 14.92 -0.23
C TYR A 192 -38.67 13.44 0.14
N PRO A 193 -39.08 12.55 -0.79
CA PRO A 193 -39.18 11.12 -0.55
C PRO A 193 -37.89 10.54 0.06
N ALA A 194 -38.04 9.63 1.01
CA ALA A 194 -36.91 8.93 1.62
C ALA A 194 -36.23 7.94 0.67
N GLU A 195 -37.00 7.37 -0.26
CA GLU A 195 -36.49 6.46 -1.28
C GLU A 195 -35.92 7.23 -2.47
N ALA A 196 -34.78 6.76 -2.98
CA ALA A 196 -34.19 7.32 -4.19
C ALA A 196 -35.11 7.10 -5.40
N PRO A 197 -35.23 8.10 -6.32
CA PRO A 197 -36.03 7.96 -7.52
C PRO A 197 -35.36 7.13 -8.63
N PHE A 198 -34.26 6.48 -8.33
CA PHE A 198 -33.47 5.66 -9.25
C PHE A 198 -32.73 4.56 -8.51
N THR A 199 -32.33 3.52 -9.24
CA THR A 199 -31.44 2.45 -8.80
C THR A 199 -29.99 2.76 -9.19
N ILE A 200 -29.03 1.98 -8.66
CA ILE A 200 -27.63 2.08 -9.09
C ILE A 200 -27.47 1.76 -10.58
N SER A 201 -28.20 0.78 -11.08
CA SER A 201 -28.18 0.42 -12.51
C SER A 201 -28.66 1.57 -13.40
N GLU A 202 -29.70 2.28 -12.99
CA GLU A 202 -30.18 3.48 -13.70
C GLU A 202 -29.12 4.61 -13.67
N LEU A 203 -28.45 4.84 -12.53
CA LEU A 203 -27.37 5.83 -12.46
C LEU A 203 -26.18 5.49 -13.37
N GLU A 204 -25.85 4.21 -13.48
CA GLU A 204 -24.78 3.74 -14.37
C GLU A 204 -25.09 3.96 -15.85
N GLU A 205 -26.36 4.04 -16.23
CA GLU A 205 -26.81 4.42 -17.58
C GLU A 205 -26.93 5.94 -17.76
N ILE A 206 -27.45 6.63 -16.76
CA ILE A 206 -27.73 8.07 -16.80
C ILE A 206 -26.48 8.88 -17.09
N TYR A 207 -25.39 8.65 -16.35
CA TYR A 207 -24.18 9.45 -16.50
C TYR A 207 -23.51 9.30 -17.88
N PRO A 208 -23.24 8.10 -18.41
CA PRO A 208 -22.66 7.95 -19.74
C PRO A 208 -23.54 8.55 -20.84
N THR A 209 -24.86 8.40 -20.73
CA THR A 209 -25.82 8.99 -21.66
C THR A 209 -25.75 10.51 -21.63
N ALA A 210 -25.76 11.12 -20.46
CA ALA A 210 -25.66 12.57 -20.28
C ALA A 210 -24.32 13.10 -20.80
N SER A 211 -23.23 12.42 -20.50
CA SER A 211 -21.90 12.77 -20.99
C SER A 211 -21.80 12.70 -22.51
N GLY A 212 -22.43 11.69 -23.13
CA GLY A 212 -22.51 11.57 -24.58
C GLY A 212 -23.30 12.70 -25.24
N LYS A 213 -24.49 13.01 -24.70
CA LYS A 213 -25.33 14.09 -25.16
C LYS A 213 -24.63 15.45 -25.05
N SER A 214 -23.95 15.73 -23.95
CA SER A 214 -23.27 17.02 -23.72
C SER A 214 -22.11 17.28 -24.70
N LYS A 215 -21.56 16.25 -25.31
CA LYS A 215 -20.50 16.38 -26.33
C LYS A 215 -21.06 16.73 -27.72
N GLN A 216 -22.32 16.43 -27.96
CA GLN A 216 -22.99 16.57 -29.26
C GLN A 216 -23.98 17.75 -29.31
N ASP A 217 -24.47 18.19 -28.15
CA ASP A 217 -25.49 19.23 -28.00
C ASP A 217 -25.04 20.27 -26.98
N GLU A 218 -24.69 21.46 -27.46
CA GLU A 218 -24.23 22.56 -26.62
C GLU A 218 -25.33 23.06 -25.67
N ALA A 219 -26.61 23.07 -26.11
CA ALA A 219 -27.73 23.46 -25.25
C ALA A 219 -27.90 22.48 -24.07
N TYR A 220 -27.70 21.19 -24.29
CA TYR A 220 -27.70 20.17 -23.22
C TYR A 220 -26.56 20.40 -22.24
N LYS A 221 -25.38 20.69 -22.74
CA LYS A 221 -24.20 21.01 -21.92
C LYS A 221 -24.42 22.25 -21.05
N GLU A 222 -24.97 23.30 -21.64
CA GLU A 222 -25.33 24.53 -20.90
C GLU A 222 -26.36 24.25 -19.80
N ALA A 223 -27.38 23.42 -20.09
CA ALA A 223 -28.38 23.00 -19.10
C ALA A 223 -27.72 22.24 -17.94
N ALA A 224 -26.76 21.36 -18.23
CA ALA A 224 -26.01 20.63 -17.22
C ALA A 224 -25.10 21.55 -16.37
N MET A 225 -24.46 22.54 -16.99
CA MET A 225 -23.69 23.56 -16.27
C MET A 225 -24.60 24.42 -15.37
N GLN A 226 -25.78 24.80 -15.84
CA GLN A 226 -26.77 25.52 -15.05
C GLN A 226 -27.28 24.67 -13.87
N ALA A 227 -27.55 23.40 -14.07
CA ALA A 227 -27.96 22.49 -13.01
C ALA A 227 -26.86 22.33 -11.95
N THR A 228 -25.59 22.27 -12.36
CA THR A 228 -24.42 22.26 -11.47
C THR A 228 -24.37 23.54 -10.65
N TYR A 229 -24.52 24.68 -11.29
CA TYR A 229 -24.54 25.99 -10.61
C TYR A 229 -25.65 26.05 -9.56
N GLU A 230 -26.87 25.67 -9.92
CA GLU A 230 -28.03 25.70 -9.02
C GLU A 230 -27.85 24.71 -7.82
N LEU A 231 -27.30 23.53 -8.07
CA LEU A 231 -26.94 22.59 -7.02
C LEU A 231 -25.96 23.22 -6.01
N GLN A 232 -24.91 23.83 -6.54
CA GLN A 232 -23.86 24.45 -5.72
C GLN A 232 -24.34 25.70 -4.98
N HIS A 233 -25.38 26.36 -5.47
CA HIS A 233 -26.00 27.55 -4.85
C HIS A 233 -27.25 27.22 -4.01
N GLY A 234 -27.45 25.97 -3.68
CA GLY A 234 -28.41 25.57 -2.66
C GLY A 234 -29.82 25.28 -3.14
N ARG A 235 -30.03 25.01 -4.44
CA ARG A 235 -31.35 24.57 -4.94
C ARG A 235 -31.77 23.30 -4.22
N ARG A 236 -32.82 23.42 -3.45
CA ARG A 236 -33.26 22.42 -2.46
C ARG A 236 -33.54 21.04 -3.06
N GLY A 237 -34.24 20.97 -4.19
CA GLY A 237 -34.51 19.71 -4.90
C GLY A 237 -33.25 19.03 -5.43
N TYR A 238 -32.30 19.81 -5.93
CA TYR A 238 -31.05 19.29 -6.45
C TYR A 238 -30.13 18.79 -5.35
N GLN A 239 -30.12 19.43 -4.19
CA GLN A 239 -29.39 18.94 -3.01
C GLN A 239 -30.00 17.64 -2.46
N ALA A 240 -31.32 17.52 -2.48
CA ALA A 240 -31.99 16.27 -2.13
C ALA A 240 -31.66 15.13 -3.12
N LEU A 241 -31.56 15.42 -4.41
CA LEU A 241 -31.08 14.46 -5.42
C LEU A 241 -29.62 14.05 -5.17
N LEU A 242 -28.75 15.00 -4.87
CA LEU A 242 -27.34 14.70 -4.53
C LEU A 242 -27.25 13.73 -3.36
N LYS A 243 -28.06 13.95 -2.32
CA LYS A 243 -28.12 13.04 -1.17
C LYS A 243 -28.51 11.61 -1.58
N HIS A 244 -29.48 11.46 -2.47
CA HIS A 244 -29.85 10.14 -3.00
C HIS A 244 -28.76 9.52 -3.86
N ILE A 245 -28.12 10.30 -4.73
CA ILE A 245 -26.99 9.86 -5.55
C ILE A 245 -25.87 9.33 -4.66
N LEU A 246 -25.52 10.08 -3.62
CA LEU A 246 -24.49 9.66 -2.65
C LEU A 246 -24.88 8.39 -1.92
N ASN A 247 -26.09 8.29 -1.38
CA ASN A 247 -26.53 7.10 -0.63
C ASN A 247 -26.49 5.83 -1.48
N VAL A 248 -26.99 5.89 -2.70
CA VAL A 248 -27.00 4.76 -3.64
C VAL A 248 -25.58 4.39 -4.06
N SER A 249 -24.77 5.38 -4.43
CA SER A 249 -23.41 5.18 -4.90
C SER A 249 -22.49 4.65 -3.77
N VAL A 250 -22.55 5.23 -2.58
CA VAL A 250 -21.72 4.82 -1.43
C VAL A 250 -22.04 3.40 -1.01
N THR A 251 -23.31 3.01 -1.00
CA THR A 251 -23.72 1.62 -0.68
C THR A 251 -23.10 0.63 -1.66
N ASP A 252 -23.13 0.93 -2.95
CA ASP A 252 -22.53 0.09 -3.99
C ASP A 252 -21.00 0.06 -3.89
N LEU A 253 -20.37 1.23 -3.70
CA LEU A 253 -18.91 1.34 -3.54
C LEU A 253 -18.41 0.55 -2.32
N LYS A 254 -19.11 0.63 -1.18
CA LYS A 254 -18.76 -0.14 0.02
C LYS A 254 -18.77 -1.64 -0.24
N ARG A 255 -19.77 -2.13 -0.98
CA ARG A 255 -19.85 -3.54 -1.37
C ARG A 255 -18.67 -3.95 -2.26
N ASN A 256 -18.35 -3.15 -3.26
CA ASN A 256 -17.25 -3.43 -4.18
C ASN A 256 -15.87 -3.35 -3.48
N TYR A 257 -15.66 -2.38 -2.61
CA TYR A 257 -14.43 -2.31 -1.82
C TYR A 257 -14.31 -3.45 -0.80
N ALA A 258 -15.43 -3.89 -0.21
CA ALA A 258 -15.42 -5.06 0.68
C ALA A 258 -14.95 -6.33 -0.05
N ASN A 259 -15.31 -6.51 -1.32
CA ASN A 259 -14.81 -7.62 -2.14
C ASN A 259 -13.29 -7.58 -2.35
N LEU A 260 -12.68 -6.39 -2.26
CA LEU A 260 -11.23 -6.18 -2.30
C LEU A 260 -10.58 -6.20 -0.91
N LYS A 261 -11.35 -6.38 0.17
CA LYS A 261 -10.88 -6.18 1.55
C LYS A 261 -10.24 -4.80 1.75
N VAL A 262 -10.84 -3.79 1.17
CA VAL A 262 -10.50 -2.37 1.32
C VAL A 262 -11.63 -1.68 2.07
N ASP A 263 -11.32 -0.96 3.14
CA ASP A 263 -12.27 -0.15 3.88
C ASP A 263 -11.70 1.23 4.20
N PHE A 264 -12.60 2.17 4.47
CA PHE A 264 -12.25 3.54 4.77
C PHE A 264 -12.88 3.96 6.11
N ASP A 265 -12.13 4.75 6.86
CA ASP A 265 -12.65 5.34 8.10
C ASP A 265 -13.58 6.52 7.80
N LEU A 266 -13.30 7.25 6.71
CA LEU A 266 -14.08 8.40 6.27
C LEU A 266 -14.56 8.20 4.82
N TRP A 267 -15.83 8.56 4.63
CA TRP A 267 -16.49 8.60 3.32
C TRP A 267 -16.83 10.06 2.97
N LYS A 268 -15.79 10.89 2.95
CA LYS A 268 -15.88 12.31 2.59
C LYS A 268 -15.80 12.51 1.07
N GLY A 269 -16.24 13.66 0.61
CA GLY A 269 -16.17 14.03 -0.79
C GLY A 269 -15.82 15.50 -0.99
N GLU A 270 -15.73 15.91 -2.22
CA GLU A 270 -15.49 17.31 -2.61
C GLU A 270 -16.57 18.24 -2.05
N SER A 271 -17.82 17.79 -1.95
CA SER A 271 -18.95 18.53 -1.38
C SER A 271 -18.74 18.90 0.10
N ASP A 272 -18.07 18.07 0.87
CA ASP A 272 -17.77 18.33 2.29
C ASP A 272 -16.77 19.49 2.48
N ALA A 273 -15.91 19.72 1.50
CA ALA A 273 -14.94 20.80 1.53
C ALA A 273 -15.52 22.16 1.13
N GLN A 274 -16.66 22.19 0.46
CA GLN A 274 -17.29 23.42 -0.06
C GLN A 274 -17.45 24.52 1.00
N PRO A 275 -17.91 24.24 2.23
CA PRO A 275 -18.08 25.27 3.27
C PRO A 275 -16.78 25.98 3.66
N TYR A 276 -15.63 25.39 3.42
CA TYR A 276 -14.32 25.95 3.80
C TYR A 276 -13.74 26.88 2.72
N ILE A 277 -14.27 26.86 1.51
CA ILE A 277 -13.70 27.60 0.36
C ILE A 277 -13.78 29.12 0.53
N PRO A 278 -14.93 29.74 0.90
CA PRO A 278 -15.02 31.20 0.98
C PRO A 278 -14.02 31.83 1.94
N ASP A 279 -13.93 31.33 3.17
CA ASP A 279 -13.01 31.83 4.19
C ASP A 279 -11.56 31.60 3.80
N MET A 280 -11.24 30.44 3.25
CA MET A 280 -9.91 30.10 2.77
C MET A 280 -9.45 31.07 1.68
N VAL A 281 -10.26 31.31 0.67
CA VAL A 281 -9.96 32.22 -0.44
C VAL A 281 -9.80 33.66 0.07
N GLN A 282 -10.69 34.09 0.98
CA GLN A 282 -10.60 35.44 1.56
C GLN A 282 -9.30 35.63 2.37
N LYS A 283 -8.90 34.64 3.17
CA LYS A 283 -7.64 34.69 3.90
C LYS A 283 -6.41 34.73 2.99
N MET A 284 -6.46 34.04 1.87
CA MET A 284 -5.38 34.08 0.88
C MET A 284 -5.29 35.44 0.18
N LYS A 285 -6.42 36.10 -0.08
CA LYS A 285 -6.46 37.47 -0.62
C LYS A 285 -5.92 38.48 0.40
N ASP A 286 -6.42 38.43 1.64
CA ASP A 286 -6.05 39.35 2.72
C ASP A 286 -4.56 39.21 3.10
N GLY A 287 -4.01 38.01 3.02
CA GLY A 287 -2.59 37.73 3.24
C GLY A 287 -1.66 38.16 2.10
N GLY A 288 -2.22 38.64 0.98
CA GLY A 288 -1.46 39.05 -0.19
C GLY A 288 -0.88 37.87 -1.02
N TYR A 289 -1.34 36.66 -0.78
CA TYR A 289 -0.89 35.47 -1.52
C TYR A 289 -1.61 35.29 -2.85
N ALA A 290 -2.92 35.57 -2.87
CA ALA A 290 -3.77 35.41 -4.04
C ALA A 290 -3.88 36.72 -4.82
N TYR A 291 -3.72 36.66 -6.14
CA TYR A 291 -3.85 37.79 -7.05
C TYR A 291 -4.52 37.38 -8.35
N VAL A 292 -5.04 38.36 -9.10
CA VAL A 292 -5.69 38.12 -10.38
C VAL A 292 -4.65 38.09 -11.49
N SER A 293 -4.66 37.00 -12.27
CA SER A 293 -3.86 36.82 -13.48
C SER A 293 -4.74 36.21 -14.57
N ASP A 294 -4.77 36.81 -15.76
CA ASP A 294 -5.63 36.37 -16.87
C ASP A 294 -7.10 36.13 -16.47
N ASN A 295 -7.62 37.06 -15.66
CA ASN A 295 -8.96 37.04 -15.06
C ASN A 295 -9.23 35.89 -14.08
N ALA A 296 -8.28 35.03 -13.78
CA ALA A 296 -8.36 34.00 -12.75
C ALA A 296 -7.67 34.41 -11.46
N LEU A 297 -8.14 33.88 -10.33
CA LEU A 297 -7.48 34.08 -9.04
C LEU A 297 -6.43 32.98 -8.85
N VAL A 298 -5.17 33.37 -8.65
CA VAL A 298 -4.04 32.45 -8.58
C VAL A 298 -3.12 32.75 -7.39
N VAL A 299 -2.34 31.74 -7.00
CA VAL A 299 -1.23 31.86 -6.03
C VAL A 299 0.05 31.42 -6.73
N ASP A 300 1.09 32.25 -6.70
CA ASP A 300 2.40 31.88 -7.21
C ASP A 300 3.08 30.88 -6.28
N VAL A 301 3.51 29.74 -6.84
CA VAL A 301 4.13 28.63 -6.12
C VAL A 301 5.50 28.26 -6.67
N LYS A 302 6.04 29.10 -7.54
CA LYS A 302 7.38 28.91 -8.11
C LYS A 302 8.46 29.00 -7.02
N GLU A 303 9.46 28.13 -7.10
CA GLU A 303 10.63 28.13 -6.24
C GLU A 303 11.91 28.31 -7.07
N ASP A 304 12.93 28.94 -6.49
CA ASP A 304 14.22 29.20 -7.18
C ASP A 304 14.96 27.92 -7.56
N THR A 305 14.66 26.82 -6.90
CA THR A 305 15.24 25.49 -7.14
C THR A 305 14.57 24.72 -8.28
N ASP A 306 13.51 25.27 -8.87
CA ASP A 306 12.78 24.59 -9.94
C ASP A 306 13.62 24.42 -11.20
N THR A 307 13.75 23.19 -11.66
CA THR A 307 14.40 22.84 -12.94
C THR A 307 13.43 22.88 -14.12
N LYS A 308 12.13 22.92 -13.84
CA LYS A 308 11.05 23.03 -14.81
C LYS A 308 10.09 24.13 -14.37
N GLU A 309 9.39 24.70 -15.34
CA GLU A 309 8.35 25.69 -15.05
C GLU A 309 7.24 25.05 -14.19
N VAL A 310 6.93 25.72 -13.07
CA VAL A 310 5.79 25.37 -12.21
C VAL A 310 4.77 26.49 -12.32
N PRO A 311 3.64 26.26 -12.99
CA PRO A 311 2.59 27.28 -13.16
C PRO A 311 1.99 27.68 -11.80
N PRO A 312 1.45 28.90 -11.68
CA PRO A 312 0.72 29.31 -10.48
C PRO A 312 -0.43 28.36 -10.14
N CYS A 313 -0.69 28.18 -8.85
CA CYS A 313 -1.85 27.43 -8.37
C CYS A 313 -3.12 28.22 -8.61
N MET A 314 -4.02 27.72 -9.44
CA MET A 314 -5.29 28.39 -9.75
C MET A 314 -6.32 28.11 -8.65
N LEU A 315 -6.81 29.18 -8.00
CA LEU A 315 -7.81 29.07 -6.92
C LEU A 315 -9.24 29.16 -7.44
N LEU A 316 -9.51 30.12 -8.34
CA LEU A 316 -10.84 30.33 -8.93
C LEU A 316 -10.68 30.66 -10.40
N LYS A 317 -11.64 30.19 -11.21
CA LYS A 317 -11.78 30.58 -12.61
C LYS A 317 -12.21 32.04 -12.76
N SER A 318 -12.18 32.56 -13.97
CA SER A 318 -12.61 33.91 -14.30
C SER A 318 -14.08 34.19 -13.93
N ASP A 319 -14.92 33.17 -13.94
CA ASP A 319 -16.33 33.23 -13.52
C ASP A 319 -16.54 33.02 -12.01
N GLY A 320 -15.47 32.89 -11.25
CA GLY A 320 -15.51 32.63 -9.80
C GLY A 320 -15.75 31.17 -9.43
N ALA A 321 -15.81 30.27 -10.38
CA ALA A 321 -16.03 28.84 -10.12
C ALA A 321 -14.78 28.17 -9.52
N SER A 322 -15.02 27.21 -8.64
CA SER A 322 -13.99 26.36 -8.02
C SER A 322 -13.41 25.35 -9.02
N LEU A 323 -12.17 24.97 -8.76
CA LEU A 323 -11.40 23.95 -9.48
C LEU A 323 -11.04 22.79 -8.56
N TYR A 324 -10.41 21.75 -9.08
CA TYR A 324 -9.86 20.66 -8.26
C TYR A 324 -8.82 21.17 -7.27
N THR A 325 -7.98 22.13 -7.64
CA THR A 325 -7.05 22.79 -6.72
C THR A 325 -7.74 23.48 -5.56
N THR A 326 -8.86 24.14 -5.81
CA THR A 326 -9.66 24.80 -4.76
C THR A 326 -10.21 23.79 -3.77
N THR A 327 -10.81 22.72 -4.25
CA THR A 327 -11.40 21.68 -3.39
C THR A 327 -10.33 20.90 -2.65
N ASP A 328 -9.20 20.59 -3.26
CA ASP A 328 -8.09 19.91 -2.60
C ASP A 328 -7.48 20.76 -1.46
N LEU A 329 -7.30 22.05 -1.68
CA LEU A 329 -6.85 22.99 -0.64
C LEU A 329 -7.88 23.11 0.50
N ALA A 330 -9.16 23.22 0.17
CA ALA A 330 -10.24 23.29 1.16
C ALA A 330 -10.35 21.97 1.96
N THR A 331 -10.10 20.83 1.33
CA THR A 331 -10.02 19.54 2.00
C THR A 331 -8.86 19.48 2.99
N ILE A 332 -7.71 20.06 2.67
CA ILE A 332 -6.60 20.21 3.63
C ILE A 332 -7.04 21.06 4.83
N VAL A 333 -7.73 22.17 4.60
CA VAL A 333 -8.28 23.01 5.69
C VAL A 333 -9.21 22.20 6.59
N GLU A 334 -10.13 21.45 6.02
CA GLU A 334 -11.04 20.56 6.78
C GLU A 334 -10.27 19.52 7.59
N ARG A 335 -9.33 18.84 7.00
CA ARG A 335 -8.52 17.80 7.64
C ARG A 335 -7.70 18.35 8.81
N MET A 336 -7.07 19.51 8.63
CA MET A 336 -6.31 20.16 9.69
C MET A 336 -7.21 20.59 10.84
N LYS A 337 -8.39 21.11 10.55
CA LYS A 337 -9.36 21.55 11.55
C LYS A 337 -9.96 20.38 12.35
N LEU A 338 -10.36 19.30 11.68
CA LEU A 338 -11.08 18.19 12.30
C LEU A 338 -10.16 17.15 12.93
N TYR A 339 -9.00 16.88 12.34
CA TYR A 339 -8.13 15.77 12.73
C TYR A 339 -6.72 16.19 13.11
N ASN A 340 -6.27 17.36 12.68
CA ASN A 340 -4.91 17.89 12.89
C ASN A 340 -3.82 16.82 12.62
N PRO A 341 -3.76 16.24 11.42
CA PRO A 341 -2.83 15.17 11.11
C PRO A 341 -1.38 15.66 11.10
N ASP A 342 -0.46 14.80 11.50
CA ASP A 342 0.98 15.01 11.36
C ASP A 342 1.46 14.77 9.91
N GLU A 343 0.73 13.92 9.18
CA GLU A 343 1.06 13.56 7.82
C GLU A 343 -0.22 13.28 7.02
N ILE A 344 -0.24 13.73 5.76
CA ILE A 344 -1.29 13.40 4.78
C ILE A 344 -0.61 12.77 3.55
N ILE A 345 -1.00 11.54 3.23
CA ILE A 345 -0.49 10.80 2.09
C ILE A 345 -1.57 10.73 1.01
N TYR A 346 -1.24 11.14 -0.21
CA TYR A 346 -2.14 11.06 -1.37
C TYR A 346 -1.69 9.94 -2.31
N VAL A 347 -2.53 8.91 -2.42
CA VAL A 347 -2.28 7.75 -3.29
C VAL A 347 -3.06 7.92 -4.59
N VAL A 348 -2.40 8.48 -5.59
CA VAL A 348 -3.02 8.94 -6.84
C VAL A 348 -2.16 8.58 -8.05
N ASP A 349 -2.72 8.71 -9.25
CA ASP A 349 -1.98 8.50 -10.49
C ASP A 349 -0.77 9.46 -10.59
N LYS A 350 0.40 8.93 -10.95
CA LYS A 350 1.65 9.71 -11.05
C LYS A 350 1.55 10.90 -12.01
N ARG A 351 0.62 10.87 -12.96
CA ARG A 351 0.37 11.99 -13.89
C ARG A 351 -0.17 13.24 -13.19
N GLN A 352 -0.67 13.12 -11.97
CA GLN A 352 -1.15 14.24 -11.15
C GLN A 352 -0.04 14.91 -10.32
N GLU A 353 1.21 14.56 -10.51
CA GLU A 353 2.35 15.08 -9.72
C GLU A 353 2.41 16.61 -9.72
N MET A 354 2.29 17.26 -10.89
CA MET A 354 2.33 18.72 -10.99
C MET A 354 1.18 19.38 -10.21
N HIS A 355 -0.02 18.83 -10.29
CA HIS A 355 -1.16 19.31 -9.52
C HIS A 355 -0.88 19.29 -8.00
N PHE A 356 -0.33 18.20 -7.48
CA PHE A 356 -0.03 18.09 -6.06
C PHE A 356 1.19 18.91 -5.62
N ILE A 357 2.17 19.12 -6.50
CA ILE A 357 3.25 20.10 -6.25
C ILE A 357 2.64 21.48 -6.02
N GLN A 358 1.74 21.93 -6.88
CA GLN A 358 1.04 23.21 -6.75
C GLN A 358 0.22 23.28 -5.47
N VAL A 359 -0.59 22.26 -5.17
CA VAL A 359 -1.44 22.20 -3.97
C VAL A 359 -0.59 22.23 -2.70
N PHE A 360 0.44 21.42 -2.61
CA PHE A 360 1.29 21.34 -1.41
C PHE A 360 2.06 22.64 -1.16
N ARG A 361 2.63 23.24 -2.19
CA ARG A 361 3.34 24.51 -2.08
C ARG A 361 2.40 25.66 -1.71
N CYS A 362 1.19 25.69 -2.31
CA CYS A 362 0.16 26.66 -1.96
C CYS A 362 -0.28 26.51 -0.50
N ALA A 363 -0.55 25.29 -0.05
CA ALA A 363 -0.94 25.03 1.34
C ALA A 363 0.12 25.48 2.33
N ARG A 364 1.39 25.24 2.08
CA ARG A 364 2.49 25.67 2.95
C ARG A 364 2.65 27.19 2.95
N LYS A 365 2.70 27.78 1.76
CA LYS A 365 2.87 29.24 1.59
C LYS A 365 1.78 30.03 2.28
N CYS A 366 0.53 29.57 2.17
CA CYS A 366 -0.65 30.25 2.74
C CYS A 366 -0.93 29.86 4.20
N GLY A 367 -0.09 29.01 4.81
CA GLY A 367 -0.24 28.62 6.21
C GLY A 367 -1.45 27.72 6.49
N LEU A 368 -1.92 26.94 5.51
CA LEU A 368 -3.01 25.98 5.69
C LEU A 368 -2.58 24.76 6.49
N VAL A 369 -1.29 24.48 6.51
CA VAL A 369 -0.66 23.42 7.30
C VAL A 369 0.45 24.02 8.16
N THR A 370 0.86 23.30 9.21
CA THR A 370 2.00 23.71 10.05
C THR A 370 3.33 23.30 9.41
N ASP A 371 4.44 23.87 9.90
CA ASP A 371 5.79 23.47 9.44
C ASP A 371 6.12 21.99 9.75
N LYS A 372 5.42 21.41 10.73
CA LYS A 372 5.59 20.00 11.12
C LYS A 372 4.71 19.03 10.33
N THR A 373 3.70 19.53 9.61
CA THR A 373 2.80 18.69 8.82
C THR A 373 3.49 18.21 7.55
N GLU A 374 3.58 16.93 7.34
CA GLU A 374 4.09 16.33 6.11
C GLU A 374 2.96 16.15 5.09
N LEU A 375 3.20 16.58 3.86
CA LEU A 375 2.33 16.34 2.71
C LEU A 375 3.09 15.45 1.73
N LYS A 376 2.60 14.24 1.50
CA LYS A 376 3.29 13.23 0.72
C LYS A 376 2.48 12.81 -0.50
N PHE A 377 3.12 12.87 -1.66
CA PHE A 377 2.59 12.36 -2.92
C PHE A 377 3.12 10.95 -3.18
N LEU A 378 2.21 9.97 -3.21
CA LEU A 378 2.49 8.59 -3.57
C LEU A 378 1.86 8.29 -4.93
N GLY A 379 2.57 8.63 -6.00
CA GLY A 379 2.11 8.44 -7.37
C GLY A 379 2.29 7.01 -7.85
N PHE A 380 1.24 6.43 -8.45
CA PHE A 380 1.31 5.10 -9.03
C PHE A 380 1.24 5.11 -10.56
N GLY A 381 1.88 4.11 -11.16
CA GLY A 381 1.87 3.89 -12.59
C GLY A 381 0.60 3.20 -13.09
N THR A 382 0.55 2.95 -14.39
CA THR A 382 -0.60 2.39 -15.09
C THR A 382 -0.57 0.86 -15.07
N MET A 383 -1.74 0.26 -14.87
CA MET A 383 -1.97 -1.16 -15.12
C MET A 383 -2.31 -1.35 -16.60
N ASN A 384 -1.48 -2.08 -17.33
CA ASN A 384 -1.61 -2.28 -18.76
C ASN A 384 -2.04 -3.72 -19.10
N GLY A 385 -2.66 -3.90 -20.25
CA GLY A 385 -2.90 -5.22 -20.83
C GLY A 385 -1.62 -5.81 -21.50
N LYS A 386 -1.73 -7.03 -22.02
CA LYS A 386 -0.61 -7.71 -22.72
C LYS A 386 -0.09 -6.95 -23.95
N ASP A 387 -0.91 -6.07 -24.53
CA ASP A 387 -0.54 -5.17 -25.64
C ASP A 387 0.26 -3.93 -25.23
N GLY A 388 0.55 -3.79 -23.93
CA GLY A 388 1.25 -2.64 -23.37
C GLY A 388 0.42 -1.35 -23.28
N LYS A 389 -0.87 -1.42 -23.59
CA LYS A 389 -1.82 -0.30 -23.49
C LYS A 389 -2.66 -0.41 -22.22
N PRO A 390 -3.26 0.70 -21.73
CA PRO A 390 -4.17 0.65 -20.60
C PRO A 390 -5.24 -0.45 -20.77
N PHE A 391 -5.49 -1.18 -19.71
CA PHE A 391 -6.36 -2.35 -19.72
C PHE A 391 -7.79 -1.99 -20.14
N LYS A 392 -8.31 -2.62 -21.20
CA LYS A 392 -9.64 -2.35 -21.78
C LYS A 392 -10.41 -3.64 -22.02
N THR A 393 -11.72 -3.53 -22.11
CA THR A 393 -12.57 -4.62 -22.59
C THR A 393 -12.33 -4.89 -24.08
N ARG A 394 -12.79 -6.06 -24.58
CA ARG A 394 -12.72 -6.40 -26.02
C ARG A 394 -13.38 -5.35 -26.91
N ASP A 395 -14.41 -4.67 -26.41
CA ASP A 395 -15.16 -3.63 -27.12
C ASP A 395 -14.56 -2.22 -26.96
N GLY A 396 -13.35 -2.12 -26.38
CA GLY A 396 -12.60 -0.86 -26.26
C GLY A 396 -12.95 0.03 -25.07
N GLY A 397 -13.91 -0.37 -24.23
CA GLY A 397 -14.27 0.34 -22.98
C GLY A 397 -13.30 0.02 -21.83
N VAL A 398 -13.39 0.80 -20.74
CA VAL A 398 -12.64 0.47 -19.51
C VAL A 398 -13.32 -0.71 -18.82
N MET A 399 -12.53 -1.74 -18.45
CA MET A 399 -13.05 -2.92 -17.78
C MET A 399 -13.55 -2.57 -16.37
N ARG A 400 -14.76 -2.99 -16.03
CA ARG A 400 -15.28 -2.90 -14.66
C ARG A 400 -14.50 -3.83 -13.75
N LEU A 401 -14.19 -3.35 -12.56
CA LEU A 401 -13.47 -4.11 -11.55
C LEU A 401 -14.20 -5.42 -11.17
N GLU A 402 -15.52 -5.37 -11.05
CA GLU A 402 -16.37 -6.52 -10.77
C GLU A 402 -16.18 -7.67 -11.77
N TYR A 403 -16.09 -7.36 -13.06
CA TYR A 403 -15.88 -8.38 -14.10
C TYR A 403 -14.47 -8.96 -14.08
N LEU A 404 -13.46 -8.12 -13.81
CA LEU A 404 -12.09 -8.61 -13.64
C LEU A 404 -11.98 -9.61 -12.48
N LEU A 405 -12.55 -9.28 -11.33
CA LEU A 405 -12.56 -10.17 -10.16
C LEU A 405 -13.32 -11.46 -10.43
N LYS A 406 -14.44 -11.38 -11.15
CA LYS A 406 -15.20 -12.56 -11.56
C LYS A 406 -14.36 -13.49 -12.45
N ASP A 407 -13.73 -12.97 -13.49
CA ASP A 407 -12.88 -13.73 -14.41
C ASP A 407 -11.73 -14.43 -13.66
N ILE A 408 -11.10 -13.74 -12.72
CA ILE A 408 -10.03 -14.30 -11.90
C ILE A 408 -10.55 -15.40 -10.98
N ASN A 409 -11.68 -15.19 -10.34
CA ASN A 409 -12.29 -16.20 -9.46
C ASN A 409 -12.70 -17.46 -10.22
N GLU A 410 -13.24 -17.32 -11.44
CA GLU A 410 -13.59 -18.45 -12.32
C GLU A 410 -12.33 -19.24 -12.75
N GLU A 411 -11.25 -18.57 -13.11
CA GLU A 411 -9.98 -19.21 -13.44
C GLU A 411 -9.39 -19.95 -12.22
N MET A 412 -9.44 -19.34 -11.04
CA MET A 412 -8.97 -19.99 -9.82
C MET A 412 -9.83 -21.18 -9.42
N LEU A 413 -11.15 -21.07 -9.55
CA LEU A 413 -12.08 -22.18 -9.27
C LEU A 413 -11.75 -23.40 -10.13
N LYS A 414 -11.54 -23.19 -11.42
CA LYS A 414 -11.12 -24.26 -12.35
C LYS A 414 -9.83 -24.93 -11.90
N LYS A 415 -8.79 -24.16 -11.59
CA LYS A 415 -7.50 -24.68 -11.14
C LYS A 415 -7.61 -25.46 -9.82
N ILE A 416 -8.41 -24.99 -8.87
CA ILE A 416 -8.64 -25.67 -7.59
C ILE A 416 -9.36 -27.00 -7.80
N GLN A 417 -10.42 -27.04 -8.62
CA GLN A 417 -11.17 -28.26 -8.92
C GLN A 417 -10.34 -29.30 -9.67
N GLU A 418 -9.40 -28.86 -10.52
CA GLU A 418 -8.47 -29.75 -11.22
C GLU A 418 -7.39 -30.33 -10.29
N SER A 419 -7.01 -29.59 -9.24
CA SER A 419 -5.91 -29.98 -8.35
C SER A 419 -6.29 -31.01 -7.29
N ARG A 420 -7.51 -30.95 -6.76
CA ARG A 420 -8.00 -31.85 -5.71
C ARG A 420 -9.53 -31.87 -5.60
N PRO A 421 -10.11 -33.01 -5.18
CA PRO A 421 -11.53 -33.08 -4.85
C PRO A 421 -11.84 -32.14 -3.69
N MET A 422 -12.83 -31.26 -3.86
CA MET A 422 -13.32 -30.32 -2.86
C MET A 422 -14.81 -30.11 -3.06
N GLU A 423 -15.57 -29.92 -1.98
CA GLU A 423 -16.97 -29.55 -2.07
C GLU A 423 -17.14 -28.23 -2.83
N GLU A 424 -18.16 -28.12 -3.69
CA GLU A 424 -18.35 -26.98 -4.59
C GLU A 424 -18.31 -25.63 -3.87
N LYS A 425 -19.05 -25.50 -2.78
CA LYS A 425 -19.08 -24.26 -1.98
C LYS A 425 -17.73 -23.92 -1.36
N GLU A 426 -17.02 -24.92 -0.82
CA GLU A 426 -15.67 -24.76 -0.28
C GLU A 426 -14.68 -24.35 -1.39
N ALA A 427 -14.81 -24.93 -2.58
CA ALA A 427 -13.98 -24.58 -3.74
C ALA A 427 -14.23 -23.15 -4.22
N GLU A 428 -15.48 -22.68 -4.24
CA GLU A 428 -15.84 -21.30 -4.59
C GLU A 428 -15.29 -20.29 -3.58
N GLU A 429 -15.41 -20.55 -2.28
CA GLU A 429 -14.87 -19.70 -1.22
C GLU A 429 -13.34 -19.63 -1.29
N THR A 430 -12.68 -20.78 -1.48
CA THR A 430 -11.23 -20.86 -1.65
C THR A 430 -10.78 -20.11 -2.91
N ALA A 431 -11.51 -20.25 -4.02
CA ALA A 431 -11.21 -19.53 -5.26
C ALA A 431 -11.26 -18.01 -5.10
N LYS A 432 -12.20 -17.48 -4.32
CA LYS A 432 -12.27 -16.04 -4.01
C LYS A 432 -11.07 -15.58 -3.19
N ILE A 433 -10.67 -16.33 -2.17
CA ILE A 433 -9.52 -16.01 -1.33
C ILE A 433 -8.23 -16.01 -2.17
N VAL A 434 -8.02 -17.06 -2.95
CA VAL A 434 -6.81 -17.20 -3.79
C VAL A 434 -6.82 -16.21 -4.96
N GLY A 435 -7.98 -15.97 -5.55
CA GLY A 435 -8.15 -14.96 -6.61
C GLY A 435 -7.80 -13.55 -6.13
N LEU A 436 -8.23 -13.18 -4.94
CA LEU A 436 -7.87 -11.89 -4.34
C LEU A 436 -6.36 -11.78 -4.09
N SER A 437 -5.71 -12.85 -3.64
CA SER A 437 -4.26 -12.88 -3.49
C SER A 437 -3.53 -12.67 -4.82
N ALA A 438 -4.04 -13.25 -5.89
CA ALA A 438 -3.48 -13.11 -7.23
C ALA A 438 -3.49 -11.64 -7.69
N VAL A 439 -4.61 -10.93 -7.50
CA VAL A 439 -4.77 -9.52 -7.86
C VAL A 439 -3.89 -8.64 -6.99
N LYS A 440 -4.01 -8.75 -5.67
CA LYS A 440 -3.32 -7.85 -4.73
C LYS A 440 -1.82 -8.05 -4.76
N TYR A 441 -1.35 -9.28 -4.72
CA TYR A 441 0.09 -9.54 -4.81
C TYR A 441 0.65 -9.18 -6.19
N GLY A 442 -0.09 -9.47 -7.25
CA GLY A 442 0.29 -9.11 -8.61
C GLY A 442 0.49 -7.60 -8.78
N ASP A 443 -0.37 -6.79 -8.19
CA ASP A 443 -0.22 -5.32 -8.16
C ASP A 443 0.92 -4.87 -7.24
N LEU A 444 0.87 -5.27 -5.96
CA LEU A 444 1.76 -4.79 -4.91
C LEU A 444 3.20 -5.27 -5.04
N SER A 445 3.47 -6.34 -5.78
CA SER A 445 4.82 -6.79 -6.07
C SER A 445 5.60 -5.85 -6.98
N ASN A 446 4.90 -4.93 -7.65
CA ASN A 446 5.52 -3.87 -8.45
C ASN A 446 5.73 -2.62 -7.59
N GLN A 447 6.84 -1.93 -7.77
CA GLN A 447 7.04 -0.61 -7.20
C GLN A 447 5.89 0.31 -7.65
N ALA A 448 5.28 1.04 -6.72
CA ALA A 448 4.07 1.83 -6.98
C ALA A 448 4.19 2.74 -8.22
N SER A 449 5.31 3.45 -8.38
CA SER A 449 5.54 4.38 -9.50
C SER A 449 5.73 3.72 -10.88
N LYS A 450 5.86 2.40 -10.93
CA LYS A 450 6.06 1.66 -12.18
C LYS A 450 4.75 1.24 -12.82
N ASP A 451 4.71 1.31 -14.15
CA ASP A 451 3.68 0.66 -14.95
C ASP A 451 3.93 -0.85 -14.94
N TYR A 452 2.89 -1.66 -15.02
CA TYR A 452 3.03 -3.09 -15.13
C TYR A 452 1.97 -3.71 -16.05
N ILE A 453 2.24 -4.92 -16.52
CA ILE A 453 1.33 -5.69 -17.36
C ILE A 453 0.53 -6.64 -16.46
N PHE A 454 -0.80 -6.50 -16.50
CA PHE A 454 -1.72 -7.41 -15.84
C PHE A 454 -1.94 -8.63 -16.72
N ASP A 455 -1.55 -9.79 -16.22
CA ASP A 455 -1.67 -11.08 -16.88
C ASP A 455 -2.34 -12.09 -15.96
N VAL A 456 -3.60 -12.41 -16.23
CA VAL A 456 -4.41 -13.32 -15.40
C VAL A 456 -3.75 -14.69 -15.27
N GLU A 457 -3.25 -15.25 -16.38
CA GLU A 457 -2.61 -16.56 -16.38
C GLU A 457 -1.36 -16.59 -15.48
N ARG A 458 -0.51 -15.57 -15.60
CA ARG A 458 0.70 -15.43 -14.78
C ARG A 458 0.36 -15.22 -13.31
N PHE A 459 -0.58 -14.33 -13.00
CA PHE A 459 -0.90 -13.96 -11.61
C PHE A 459 -1.63 -15.06 -10.85
N THR A 460 -2.36 -15.92 -11.55
CA THR A 460 -3.06 -17.07 -10.98
C THR A 460 -2.22 -18.34 -10.93
N SER A 461 -0.96 -18.28 -11.38
CA SER A 461 -0.04 -19.43 -11.32
C SER A 461 0.32 -19.77 -9.87
N SER A 462 0.37 -21.06 -9.57
CA SER A 462 0.87 -21.58 -8.29
C SER A 462 2.39 -21.63 -8.19
N GLU A 463 3.10 -21.25 -9.24
CA GLU A 463 4.55 -21.23 -9.32
C GLU A 463 5.05 -19.81 -9.64
N GLY A 464 6.25 -19.50 -9.18
CA GLY A 464 6.88 -18.20 -9.39
C GLY A 464 6.44 -17.15 -8.37
N ASN A 465 6.72 -15.89 -8.68
CA ASN A 465 6.46 -14.76 -7.77
C ASN A 465 5.00 -14.30 -7.86
N THR A 466 4.10 -15.05 -7.23
CA THR A 466 2.64 -14.85 -7.28
C THR A 466 1.99 -14.98 -5.91
N GLY A 467 0.80 -14.38 -5.75
CA GLY A 467 -0.02 -14.55 -4.55
C GLY A 467 -0.37 -16.02 -4.28
N PRO A 468 -0.86 -16.78 -5.25
CA PRO A 468 -1.14 -18.20 -5.08
C PRO A 468 0.07 -19.02 -4.60
N TYR A 469 1.27 -18.75 -5.09
CA TYR A 469 2.50 -19.40 -4.62
C TYR A 469 2.75 -19.17 -3.13
N ILE A 470 2.60 -17.93 -2.66
CA ILE A 470 2.72 -17.59 -1.24
C ILE A 470 1.68 -18.35 -0.42
N LEU A 471 0.42 -18.37 -0.88
CA LEU A 471 -0.65 -19.08 -0.18
C LEU A 471 -0.41 -20.60 -0.14
N TYR A 472 0.08 -21.20 -1.22
CA TYR A 472 0.49 -22.61 -1.23
C TYR A 472 1.55 -22.90 -0.17
N THR A 473 2.53 -22.02 -0.03
CA THR A 473 3.57 -22.16 1.00
C THR A 473 2.96 -22.14 2.39
N ILE A 474 2.07 -21.20 2.68
CA ILE A 474 1.39 -21.10 3.99
C ILE A 474 0.52 -22.33 4.25
N VAL A 475 -0.27 -22.76 3.28
CA VAL A 475 -1.14 -23.96 3.40
C VAL A 475 -0.31 -25.22 3.62
N ARG A 476 0.84 -25.34 2.98
CA ARG A 476 1.80 -26.44 3.22
C ARG A 476 2.27 -26.45 4.67
N ILE A 477 2.66 -25.30 5.20
CA ILE A 477 3.06 -25.18 6.62
C ILE A 477 1.89 -25.58 7.53
N LYS A 478 0.70 -25.07 7.30
CA LYS A 478 -0.50 -25.44 8.06
C LYS A 478 -0.76 -26.95 8.04
N SER A 479 -0.59 -27.58 6.90
CA SER A 479 -0.76 -29.03 6.74
C SER A 479 0.25 -29.83 7.55
N ILE A 480 1.52 -29.41 7.55
CA ILE A 480 2.58 -30.05 8.35
C ILE A 480 2.28 -29.94 9.84
N LEU A 481 1.93 -28.76 10.30
CA LEU A 481 1.60 -28.50 11.71
C LEU A 481 0.38 -29.32 12.16
N ARG A 482 -0.66 -29.40 11.35
CA ARG A 482 -1.85 -30.23 11.64
C ARG A 482 -1.50 -31.71 11.76
N LYS A 483 -0.74 -32.26 10.81
CA LYS A 483 -0.30 -33.67 10.86
C LYS A 483 0.57 -33.97 12.07
N TYR A 484 1.39 -33.02 12.48
CA TYR A 484 2.20 -33.14 13.69
C TYR A 484 1.31 -33.23 14.94
N GLU A 485 0.29 -32.41 15.06
CA GLU A 485 -0.66 -32.43 16.19
C GLU A 485 -1.57 -33.68 16.16
N GLU A 486 -1.99 -34.13 14.98
CA GLU A 486 -2.75 -35.38 14.80
C GLU A 486 -1.95 -36.61 15.26
N SER A 487 -0.62 -36.54 15.29
CA SER A 487 0.24 -37.60 15.84
C SER A 487 0.31 -37.62 17.38
N GLY A 488 -0.50 -36.78 18.05
CA GLY A 488 -0.55 -36.68 19.51
C GLY A 488 0.49 -35.77 20.13
N LYS A 489 1.24 -35.03 19.34
CA LYS A 489 2.22 -34.04 19.78
C LYS A 489 1.63 -32.63 19.77
N LYS A 490 2.23 -31.72 20.52
CA LYS A 490 1.76 -30.34 20.61
C LYS A 490 2.79 -29.40 20.02
N ALA A 491 2.37 -28.61 19.04
CA ALA A 491 3.20 -27.56 18.47
C ALA A 491 3.37 -26.39 19.47
N GLY A 492 4.54 -25.75 19.45
CA GLY A 492 4.84 -24.58 20.29
C GLY A 492 5.45 -24.88 21.66
N GLU A 493 5.69 -26.13 22.01
CA GLU A 493 6.37 -26.51 23.24
C GLU A 493 7.92 -26.57 23.10
N GLY A 494 8.40 -26.57 21.86
CA GLY A 494 9.82 -26.61 21.54
C GLY A 494 10.48 -25.24 21.43
N LYS A 495 11.79 -25.25 21.21
CA LYS A 495 12.59 -24.07 20.89
C LYS A 495 13.26 -24.26 19.53
N ILE A 496 13.46 -23.13 18.82
CA ILE A 496 14.26 -23.14 17.60
C ILE A 496 15.73 -23.39 17.98
N GLY A 497 16.30 -24.42 17.44
CA GLY A 497 17.72 -24.78 17.65
C GLY A 497 18.61 -24.19 16.56
N ALA A 498 19.91 -24.30 16.76
CA ALA A 498 20.91 -23.95 15.77
C ALA A 498 20.67 -24.72 14.46
N GLY A 499 20.76 -24.04 13.31
CA GLY A 499 20.56 -24.66 12.01
C GLY A 499 21.48 -25.85 11.77
N ARG A 500 20.91 -26.98 11.35
CA ARG A 500 21.60 -28.25 11.14
C ARG A 500 21.99 -28.49 9.68
N SER A 501 21.48 -27.66 8.79
CA SER A 501 21.76 -27.66 7.35
C SER A 501 21.82 -26.25 6.79
N ASP A 502 22.39 -26.12 5.59
CA ASP A 502 22.47 -24.83 4.91
C ASP A 502 21.08 -24.27 4.58
N SER A 503 20.13 -25.12 4.18
CA SER A 503 18.76 -24.70 3.88
C SER A 503 17.99 -24.26 5.15
N GLU A 504 18.21 -24.94 6.28
CA GLU A 504 17.63 -24.51 7.57
C GLU A 504 18.18 -23.15 7.99
N LYS A 505 19.50 -22.97 7.92
CA LYS A 505 20.14 -21.69 8.24
C LYS A 505 19.65 -20.57 7.30
N ALA A 506 19.53 -20.83 6.01
CA ALA A 506 19.01 -19.87 5.05
C ALA A 506 17.59 -19.39 5.41
N LEU A 507 16.72 -20.32 5.82
CA LEU A 507 15.38 -19.98 6.32
C LEU A 507 15.44 -19.13 7.60
N GLN A 508 16.30 -19.48 8.53
CA GLN A 508 16.50 -18.72 9.78
C GLN A 508 17.01 -17.30 9.50
N LEU A 509 17.94 -17.13 8.56
CA LEU A 509 18.44 -15.82 8.13
C LEU A 509 17.35 -14.96 7.51
N GLU A 510 16.51 -15.52 6.64
CA GLU A 510 15.39 -14.77 6.07
C GLU A 510 14.39 -14.31 7.15
N LEU A 511 14.04 -15.16 8.11
CA LEU A 511 13.18 -14.78 9.22
C LEU A 511 13.75 -13.62 10.04
N SER A 512 15.06 -13.59 10.27
CA SER A 512 15.71 -12.54 11.06
C SER A 512 15.63 -11.14 10.45
N LYS A 513 15.26 -11.02 9.18
CA LYS A 513 15.13 -9.75 8.46
C LYS A 513 13.76 -9.07 8.66
N PHE A 514 12.79 -9.76 9.27
CA PHE A 514 11.39 -9.33 9.28
C PHE A 514 11.18 -7.91 9.81
N ASN A 515 11.72 -7.58 10.99
CA ASN A 515 11.56 -6.24 11.57
C ASN A 515 12.20 -5.13 10.72
N SER A 516 13.33 -5.40 10.12
CA SER A 516 14.01 -4.47 9.21
C SER A 516 13.18 -4.21 7.94
N VAL A 517 12.59 -5.24 7.36
CA VAL A 517 11.72 -5.14 6.18
C VAL A 517 10.47 -4.32 6.49
N MET A 518 9.83 -4.58 7.63
CA MET A 518 8.62 -3.85 8.04
C MET A 518 8.89 -2.37 8.27
N GLU A 519 10.00 -2.03 8.91
CA GLU A 519 10.43 -0.64 9.12
C GLU A 519 10.65 0.08 7.79
N THR A 520 11.39 -0.53 6.88
CA THR A 520 11.65 0.06 5.54
C THR A 520 10.38 0.19 4.71
N ALA A 521 9.49 -0.81 4.74
CA ALA A 521 8.22 -0.76 4.03
C ALA A 521 7.33 0.39 4.52
N PHE A 522 7.34 0.67 5.83
CA PHE A 522 6.64 1.81 6.40
C PHE A 522 7.28 3.15 5.98
N GLU A 523 8.58 3.31 6.18
CA GLU A 523 9.31 4.56 5.89
C GLU A 523 9.20 4.97 4.42
N GLU A 524 9.24 4.01 3.51
CA GLU A 524 9.20 4.25 2.07
C GLU A 524 7.80 4.13 1.46
N CYS A 525 6.77 3.84 2.25
CA CYS A 525 5.43 3.51 1.75
C CYS A 525 5.51 2.44 0.64
N ALA A 526 6.23 1.35 0.89
CA ALA A 526 6.66 0.40 -0.12
C ALA A 526 6.18 -1.04 0.13
N PRO A 527 4.91 -1.37 -0.14
CA PRO A 527 4.40 -2.73 -0.04
C PRO A 527 5.18 -3.75 -0.87
N HIS A 528 5.76 -3.33 -2.01
CA HIS A 528 6.56 -4.20 -2.87
C HIS A 528 7.78 -4.80 -2.16
N LYS A 529 8.31 -4.15 -1.13
CA LYS A 529 9.41 -4.69 -0.33
C LYS A 529 8.96 -5.84 0.56
N ILE A 530 7.73 -5.81 1.04
CA ILE A 530 7.12 -6.95 1.75
C ILE A 530 6.91 -8.11 0.78
N CYS A 531 6.42 -7.85 -0.43
CA CYS A 531 6.26 -8.89 -1.46
C CYS A 531 7.60 -9.58 -1.79
N ALA A 532 8.65 -8.80 -2.03
CA ALA A 532 9.99 -9.35 -2.29
C ALA A 532 10.49 -10.20 -1.12
N TYR A 533 10.31 -9.72 0.09
CA TYR A 533 10.70 -10.44 1.31
C TYR A 533 9.99 -11.78 1.46
N ILE A 534 8.65 -11.81 1.35
CA ILE A 534 7.91 -13.07 1.53
C ILE A 534 8.13 -14.05 0.39
N TYR A 535 8.45 -13.58 -0.81
CA TYR A 535 8.86 -14.45 -1.90
C TYR A 535 10.19 -15.15 -1.58
N ASP A 536 11.19 -14.43 -1.09
CA ASP A 536 12.46 -15.00 -0.66
C ASP A 536 12.29 -15.95 0.54
N LEU A 537 11.45 -15.57 1.49
CA LEU A 537 11.13 -16.41 2.66
C LEU A 537 10.42 -17.71 2.24
N ALA A 538 9.45 -17.62 1.33
CA ALA A 538 8.75 -18.80 0.80
C ALA A 538 9.70 -19.73 0.05
N ASN A 539 10.61 -19.20 -0.76
CA ASN A 539 11.63 -19.97 -1.45
C ASN A 539 12.58 -20.66 -0.48
N ALA A 540 13.03 -19.96 0.54
CA ALA A 540 13.89 -20.55 1.59
C ALA A 540 13.19 -21.68 2.36
N PHE A 541 11.92 -21.47 2.72
CA PHE A 541 11.11 -22.52 3.35
C PHE A 541 10.91 -23.72 2.42
N ASN A 542 10.54 -23.53 1.17
CA ASN A 542 10.29 -24.63 0.26
C ASN A 542 11.56 -25.45 -0.03
N LYS A 543 12.71 -24.80 -0.11
CA LYS A 543 14.01 -25.51 -0.20
C LYS A 543 14.28 -26.35 1.04
N PHE A 544 14.12 -25.78 2.23
CA PHE A 544 14.25 -26.49 3.51
C PHE A 544 13.29 -27.69 3.56
N TYR A 545 12.02 -27.49 3.20
CA TYR A 545 11.01 -28.55 3.18
C TYR A 545 11.38 -29.72 2.24
N HIS A 546 11.89 -29.42 1.05
CA HIS A 546 12.27 -30.47 0.09
C HIS A 546 13.51 -31.27 0.53
N GLU A 547 14.42 -30.65 1.26
CA GLU A 547 15.67 -31.27 1.71
C GLU A 547 15.54 -31.95 3.10
N THR A 548 14.42 -31.75 3.81
CA THR A 548 14.27 -32.17 5.20
C THR A 548 13.02 -33.02 5.43
N LYS A 549 13.19 -34.19 6.00
CA LYS A 549 12.09 -35.09 6.38
C LYS A 549 11.52 -34.70 7.73
N ILE A 550 10.75 -33.58 7.77
CA ILE A 550 10.28 -32.96 9.02
C ILE A 550 9.43 -33.91 9.87
N LEU A 551 8.46 -34.61 9.28
CA LEU A 551 7.55 -35.50 10.01
C LEU A 551 8.06 -36.94 10.11
N ALA A 552 8.98 -37.34 9.24
CA ALA A 552 9.48 -38.73 9.16
C ALA A 552 10.88 -38.93 9.78
N THR A 553 11.34 -37.98 10.59
CA THR A 553 12.62 -38.11 11.31
C THR A 553 12.45 -38.88 12.61
N ASP A 554 13.47 -39.63 12.98
CA ASP A 554 13.56 -40.27 14.29
C ASP A 554 14.19 -39.35 15.36
N ASP A 555 14.80 -38.24 14.95
CA ASP A 555 15.35 -37.22 15.84
C ASP A 555 14.26 -36.28 16.35
N MET A 556 13.74 -36.57 17.54
CA MET A 556 12.61 -35.81 18.12
C MET A 556 13.02 -34.41 18.55
N GLU A 557 14.27 -34.17 18.89
CA GLU A 557 14.77 -32.84 19.21
C GLU A 557 14.81 -31.94 17.95
N ALA A 558 15.35 -32.48 16.87
CA ALA A 558 15.35 -31.82 15.57
C ALA A 558 13.92 -31.52 15.10
N GLN A 559 13.02 -32.51 15.20
CA GLN A 559 11.62 -32.33 14.80
C GLN A 559 10.94 -31.20 15.59
N SER A 560 11.11 -31.19 16.92
CA SER A 560 10.54 -30.15 17.79
C SER A 560 11.05 -28.74 17.42
N SER A 561 12.36 -28.65 17.15
CA SER A 561 13.00 -27.41 16.67
C SER A 561 12.42 -26.94 15.33
N TRP A 562 12.27 -27.83 14.37
CA TRP A 562 11.72 -27.53 13.05
C TRP A 562 10.24 -27.12 13.13
N ILE A 563 9.45 -27.74 13.98
CA ILE A 563 8.05 -27.34 14.20
C ILE A 563 7.96 -25.92 14.77
N SER A 564 8.83 -25.57 15.72
CA SER A 564 8.90 -24.20 16.25
C SER A 564 9.32 -23.20 15.18
N LEU A 565 10.25 -23.57 14.31
CA LEU A 565 10.67 -22.78 13.16
C LEU A 565 9.52 -22.55 12.16
N LEU A 566 8.71 -23.58 11.90
CA LEU A 566 7.53 -23.49 11.03
C LEU A 566 6.44 -22.59 11.62
N LEU A 567 6.22 -22.66 12.93
CA LEU A 567 5.27 -21.74 13.61
C LEU A 567 5.67 -20.29 13.42
N LEU A 568 6.94 -19.96 13.61
CA LEU A 568 7.43 -18.59 13.38
C LEU A 568 7.31 -18.19 11.91
N THR A 569 7.68 -19.07 10.99
CA THR A 569 7.57 -18.83 9.54
C THR A 569 6.13 -18.53 9.13
N ARG A 570 5.18 -19.32 9.62
CA ARG A 570 3.75 -19.10 9.40
C ARG A 570 3.30 -17.73 9.90
N ARG A 571 3.65 -17.39 11.14
CA ARG A 571 3.27 -16.09 11.75
C ARG A 571 3.82 -14.91 10.96
N VAL A 572 5.07 -14.98 10.52
CA VAL A 572 5.68 -13.93 9.69
C VAL A 572 4.98 -13.82 8.35
N LEU A 573 4.75 -14.92 7.64
CA LEU A 573 4.06 -14.92 6.35
C LEU A 573 2.61 -14.39 6.48
N GLU A 574 1.85 -14.87 7.45
CA GLU A 574 0.47 -14.41 7.68
C GLU A 574 0.39 -12.94 8.05
N THR A 575 1.32 -12.43 8.85
CA THR A 575 1.40 -10.99 9.16
C THR A 575 1.70 -10.17 7.91
N CYS A 576 2.65 -10.62 7.09
CA CYS A 576 2.99 -9.93 5.84
C CYS A 576 1.82 -9.89 4.85
N ILE A 577 1.11 -10.99 4.65
CA ILE A 577 -0.05 -10.99 3.72
C ILE A 577 -1.22 -10.18 4.27
N ASP A 578 -1.40 -10.10 5.59
CA ASP A 578 -2.37 -9.17 6.18
C ASP A 578 -2.02 -7.71 5.87
N MET A 579 -0.75 -7.34 5.93
CA MET A 579 -0.28 -6.01 5.50
C MET A 579 -0.54 -5.75 4.01
N LEU A 580 -0.53 -6.77 3.18
CA LEU A 580 -0.87 -6.69 1.75
C LEU A 580 -2.38 -6.76 1.48
N GLY A 581 -3.18 -7.08 2.50
CA GLY A 581 -4.63 -7.05 2.45
C GLY A 581 -5.31 -8.32 1.95
N PHE A 582 -4.69 -9.48 2.08
CA PHE A 582 -5.32 -10.77 1.79
C PHE A 582 -4.99 -11.82 2.85
N GLU A 583 -5.62 -12.97 2.78
CA GLU A 583 -5.50 -14.05 3.74
C GLU A 583 -5.22 -15.39 3.06
N ALA A 584 -4.83 -16.38 3.86
CA ALA A 584 -4.62 -17.75 3.39
C ALA A 584 -5.82 -18.63 3.74
N PRO A 585 -6.24 -19.54 2.84
CA PRO A 585 -7.23 -20.55 3.16
C PRO A 585 -6.62 -21.63 4.07
N GLU A 586 -7.48 -22.47 4.67
CA GLU A 586 -7.00 -23.60 5.46
C GLU A 586 -6.49 -24.75 4.59
N LYS A 587 -7.06 -24.89 3.41
CA LYS A 587 -6.71 -25.92 2.42
C LYS A 587 -6.77 -25.32 1.02
N MET A 588 -5.95 -25.86 0.16
CA MET A 588 -5.84 -25.38 -1.21
C MET A 588 -5.46 -26.51 -2.16
#